data_ce66861c2adb14e155f67c653dd38623
#
_entry.id   ce66861c2adb14e155f67c653dd38623
#
_cell.length_a   1.000
_cell.length_b   1.000
_cell.length_c   1.000
_cell.angle_alpha   90.00
_cell.angle_beta   90.00
_cell.angle_gamma   90.00
#
_symmetry.space_group_name_H-M   'P 1'
#
loop_
_entity.id
_entity.type
_entity.pdbx_description
1 polymer ?
#
loop_
_entity_poly.entity_id
_entity_poly.type
_entity_poly.pdbx_seq_one_letter_code
_entity_poly.pdbx_strand_id
1 'polypeptide(L)'
;MRIEKLNENTKKNLLDDLLKRSPNNYGKFEASVQEILNAVKEKGDEAVFEYTEKFDGVRLDAEHLLVTEEEIAEAYEQVDDELIAIIRKALVNIRDYHQKQMQYSWFDSKPDGTILGQKVTALQRVGVYVPGGKAAYPSSVLMNIMPAKVAGVDEIIMVTPPGKDGKVTPTTLVAAKEAGADKVYKVGGAQAIAALAYGTESIPKVDKIVGPGNIYVALAKKAVYGFVSIDSIAGPSEILVLADETANPRFVAADLLSQAEHDEMASAILVTTSMELAEKVSAQTDAFVKELSRGEIIQKSLDNYGHILVAETMEDAIDAANSIASEHLEIVTANPFEVMTKIRNAGAIFIGEYSSEPLGDYFAGPNQVLPTNGTAKFFSPLSVDDFIKKSSIISYSRNALEKIHTDIEKFAEAEHLTAHANSIKVRFEK
;
A
#
# COMPACT_ATOMS: atom_id res chain seq x y z
N MET A 1 -19.79 -5.08 -20.67
CA MET A 1 -19.38 -5.95 -19.52
C MET A 1 -20.24 -7.21 -19.45
N ARG A 2 -19.75 -8.29 -18.81
CA ARG A 2 -20.49 -9.57 -18.66
C ARG A 2 -21.49 -9.46 -17.52
N ILE A 3 -22.78 -9.68 -17.77
CA ILE A 3 -23.84 -9.69 -16.74
C ILE A 3 -24.20 -11.14 -16.42
N GLU A 4 -24.09 -11.52 -15.15
CA GLU A 4 -24.36 -12.87 -14.66
C GLU A 4 -25.18 -12.82 -13.36
N LYS A 5 -26.03 -13.84 -13.13
CA LYS A 5 -26.69 -14.00 -11.85
C LYS A 5 -25.68 -14.44 -10.81
N LEU A 6 -25.69 -13.79 -9.65
CA LEU A 6 -24.86 -14.21 -8.51
C LEU A 6 -25.39 -15.55 -7.96
N ASN A 7 -24.50 -16.52 -7.88
CA ASN A 7 -24.69 -17.80 -7.22
C ASN A 7 -23.32 -18.36 -6.83
N GLU A 8 -23.28 -19.48 -6.11
CA GLU A 8 -22.03 -20.06 -5.63
C GLU A 8 -21.03 -20.38 -6.76
N ASN A 9 -21.51 -20.80 -7.93
CA ASN A 9 -20.64 -21.13 -9.07
C ASN A 9 -20.05 -19.86 -9.71
N THR A 10 -20.87 -18.83 -9.98
CA THR A 10 -20.39 -17.58 -10.56
C THR A 10 -19.46 -16.84 -9.60
N LYS A 11 -19.76 -16.85 -8.29
CA LYS A 11 -18.88 -16.31 -7.25
C LYS A 11 -17.53 -17.04 -7.22
N LYS A 12 -17.55 -18.37 -7.22
CA LYS A 12 -16.33 -19.18 -7.24
C LYS A 12 -15.49 -18.92 -8.50
N ASN A 13 -16.10 -18.93 -9.67
CA ASN A 13 -15.39 -18.67 -10.93
C ASN A 13 -14.72 -17.29 -10.93
N LEU A 14 -15.43 -16.26 -10.46
CA LEU A 14 -14.87 -14.91 -10.32
C LEU A 14 -13.66 -14.92 -9.38
N LEU A 15 -13.77 -15.53 -8.19
CA LEU A 15 -12.66 -15.59 -7.24
C LEU A 15 -11.46 -16.34 -7.83
N ASP A 16 -11.68 -17.45 -8.54
CA ASP A 16 -10.62 -18.21 -9.23
C ASP A 16 -9.94 -17.36 -10.33
N ASP A 17 -10.69 -16.56 -11.06
CA ASP A 17 -10.16 -15.64 -12.09
C ASP A 17 -9.35 -14.50 -11.46
N LEU A 18 -9.84 -13.91 -10.39
CA LEU A 18 -9.10 -12.87 -9.64
C LEU A 18 -7.77 -13.38 -9.08
N LEU A 19 -7.74 -14.62 -8.57
CA LEU A 19 -6.51 -15.24 -8.06
C LEU A 19 -5.43 -15.46 -9.14
N LYS A 20 -5.80 -15.61 -10.41
CA LYS A 20 -4.83 -15.71 -11.52
C LYS A 20 -3.96 -14.47 -11.67
N ARG A 21 -4.43 -13.30 -11.23
CA ARG A 21 -3.71 -12.02 -11.24
C ARG A 21 -2.73 -11.85 -10.09
N SER A 22 -2.70 -12.80 -9.14
CA SER A 22 -1.83 -12.71 -7.97
C SER A 22 -0.36 -12.70 -8.36
N PRO A 23 0.48 -11.81 -7.80
CA PRO A 23 1.92 -11.82 -7.98
C PRO A 23 2.58 -13.16 -7.63
N ASN A 24 1.93 -14.00 -6.85
CA ASN A 24 2.43 -15.35 -6.54
C ASN A 24 2.46 -16.30 -7.75
N ASN A 25 1.79 -15.96 -8.84
CA ASN A 25 1.76 -16.75 -10.08
C ASN A 25 2.80 -16.33 -11.12
N TYR A 26 3.68 -15.37 -10.80
CA TYR A 26 4.66 -14.81 -11.73
C TYR A 26 6.07 -15.43 -11.61
N GLY A 27 6.18 -16.73 -11.29
CA GLY A 27 7.44 -17.45 -11.11
C GLY A 27 8.46 -17.29 -12.25
N LYS A 28 8.02 -17.01 -13.48
CA LYS A 28 8.90 -16.74 -14.63
C LYS A 28 9.77 -15.49 -14.47
N PHE A 29 9.39 -14.52 -13.62
CA PHE A 29 10.15 -13.30 -13.36
C PHE A 29 11.04 -13.41 -12.13
N GLU A 30 10.83 -14.41 -11.25
CA GLU A 30 11.55 -14.54 -9.98
C GLU A 30 13.06 -14.72 -10.19
N ALA A 31 13.46 -15.51 -11.20
CA ALA A 31 14.87 -15.75 -11.48
C ALA A 31 15.62 -14.46 -11.85
N SER A 32 15.04 -13.63 -12.74
CA SER A 32 15.65 -12.37 -13.14
C SER A 32 15.66 -11.34 -11.99
N VAL A 33 14.65 -11.34 -11.15
CA VAL A 33 14.64 -10.48 -9.94
C VAL A 33 15.74 -10.94 -8.98
N GLN A 34 15.88 -12.23 -8.73
CA GLN A 34 16.91 -12.76 -7.84
C GLN A 34 18.33 -12.47 -8.35
N GLU A 35 18.56 -12.52 -9.67
CA GLU A 35 19.82 -12.13 -10.30
C GLU A 35 20.16 -10.67 -9.98
N ILE A 36 19.19 -9.74 -10.15
CA ILE A 36 19.37 -8.32 -9.86
C ILE A 36 19.67 -8.11 -8.37
N LEU A 37 18.90 -8.72 -7.47
CA LEU A 37 19.09 -8.61 -6.03
C LEU A 37 20.48 -9.07 -5.60
N ASN A 38 20.96 -10.21 -6.13
CA ASN A 38 22.29 -10.73 -5.84
C ASN A 38 23.39 -9.81 -6.37
N ALA A 39 23.25 -9.31 -7.60
CA ALA A 39 24.23 -8.40 -8.20
C ALA A 39 24.38 -7.11 -7.37
N VAL A 40 23.28 -6.48 -6.95
CA VAL A 40 23.33 -5.27 -6.10
C VAL A 40 23.93 -5.58 -4.74
N LYS A 41 23.59 -6.72 -4.15
CA LYS A 41 24.16 -7.15 -2.86
C LYS A 41 25.67 -7.36 -2.91
N GLU A 42 26.20 -7.84 -4.05
CA GLU A 42 27.62 -8.15 -4.22
C GLU A 42 28.45 -6.96 -4.72
N LYS A 43 27.88 -6.12 -5.61
CA LYS A 43 28.60 -5.06 -6.31
C LYS A 43 28.18 -3.64 -5.92
N GLY A 44 27.15 -3.48 -5.07
CA GLY A 44 26.71 -2.16 -4.62
C GLY A 44 26.29 -1.22 -5.77
N ASP A 45 26.82 -0.01 -5.74
CA ASP A 45 26.50 1.04 -6.72
C ASP A 45 26.80 0.63 -8.17
N GLU A 46 27.87 -0.14 -8.42
CA GLU A 46 28.20 -0.60 -9.78
C GLU A 46 27.01 -1.34 -10.43
N ALA A 47 26.38 -2.26 -9.71
CA ALA A 47 25.23 -2.98 -10.22
C ALA A 47 23.99 -2.07 -10.36
N VAL A 48 23.79 -1.12 -9.45
CA VAL A 48 22.71 -0.12 -9.55
C VAL A 48 22.84 0.69 -10.85
N PHE A 49 24.05 1.16 -11.18
CA PHE A 49 24.28 1.92 -12.40
C PHE A 49 24.13 1.06 -13.66
N GLU A 50 24.67 -0.17 -13.65
CA GLU A 50 24.55 -1.11 -14.77
C GLU A 50 23.09 -1.41 -15.11
N TYR A 51 22.26 -1.71 -14.11
CA TYR A 51 20.84 -2.00 -14.34
C TYR A 51 20.03 -0.75 -14.68
N THR A 52 20.36 0.42 -14.16
CA THR A 52 19.72 1.68 -14.54
C THR A 52 20.03 2.01 -16.01
N GLU A 53 21.27 1.86 -16.47
CA GLU A 53 21.62 2.02 -17.89
C GLU A 53 20.86 1.01 -18.76
N LYS A 54 20.79 -0.25 -18.33
CA LYS A 54 20.14 -1.33 -19.07
C LYS A 54 18.63 -1.15 -19.21
N PHE A 55 17.93 -0.70 -18.17
CA PHE A 55 16.46 -0.66 -18.15
C PHE A 55 15.87 0.71 -18.42
N ASP A 56 16.51 1.76 -17.93
CA ASP A 56 16.04 3.13 -18.07
C ASP A 56 16.76 3.87 -19.23
N GLY A 57 17.88 3.30 -19.73
CA GLY A 57 18.65 3.87 -20.84
C GLY A 57 19.46 5.11 -20.44
N VAL A 58 19.72 5.27 -19.15
CA VAL A 58 20.42 6.44 -18.58
C VAL A 58 21.67 5.97 -17.83
N ARG A 59 22.81 6.52 -18.20
CA ARG A 59 24.06 6.28 -17.51
C ARG A 59 24.22 7.25 -16.36
N LEU A 60 24.19 6.73 -15.14
CA LEU A 60 24.39 7.48 -13.89
C LEU A 60 25.70 7.04 -13.23
N ASP A 61 26.19 7.87 -12.34
CA ASP A 61 27.30 7.63 -11.41
C ASP A 61 26.94 8.12 -10.02
N ALA A 62 27.84 7.99 -9.07
CA ALA A 62 27.61 8.37 -7.68
C ALA A 62 27.33 9.89 -7.49
N GLU A 63 27.88 10.75 -8.36
CA GLU A 63 27.68 12.19 -8.28
C GLU A 63 26.31 12.62 -8.81
N HIS A 64 25.74 11.86 -9.77
CA HIS A 64 24.49 12.18 -10.44
C HIS A 64 23.29 11.34 -9.96
N LEU A 65 23.49 10.39 -9.05
CA LEU A 65 22.43 9.52 -8.54
C LEU A 65 21.45 10.25 -7.62
N LEU A 66 21.95 11.12 -6.73
CA LEU A 66 21.15 11.94 -5.83
C LEU A 66 20.61 13.16 -6.57
N VAL A 67 19.33 13.46 -6.39
CA VAL A 67 18.71 14.72 -6.86
C VAL A 67 19.29 15.89 -6.09
N THR A 68 19.70 16.95 -6.80
CA THR A 68 20.28 18.15 -6.19
C THR A 68 19.20 19.19 -5.85
N GLU A 69 19.55 20.17 -5.01
CA GLU A 69 18.63 21.29 -4.69
C GLU A 69 18.38 22.18 -5.93
N GLU A 70 19.34 22.23 -6.87
CA GLU A 70 19.19 22.93 -8.14
C GLU A 70 18.14 22.23 -9.04
N GLU A 71 18.17 20.90 -9.12
CA GLU A 71 17.15 20.14 -9.86
C GLU A 71 15.74 20.33 -9.24
N ILE A 72 15.66 20.43 -7.92
CA ILE A 72 14.40 20.72 -7.22
C ILE A 72 13.93 22.15 -7.55
N ALA A 73 14.82 23.14 -7.51
CA ALA A 73 14.49 24.52 -7.85
C ALA A 73 14.00 24.64 -9.30
N GLU A 74 14.69 23.99 -10.25
CA GLU A 74 14.28 23.92 -11.65
C GLU A 74 12.89 23.25 -11.81
N ALA A 75 12.60 22.23 -11.01
CA ALA A 75 11.29 21.58 -11.04
C ALA A 75 10.16 22.53 -10.63
N TYR A 76 10.38 23.39 -9.62
CA TYR A 76 9.38 24.40 -9.22
C TYR A 76 9.12 25.44 -10.32
N GLU A 77 10.11 25.78 -11.15
CA GLU A 77 9.92 26.69 -12.29
C GLU A 77 9.08 26.06 -13.43
N GLN A 78 9.02 24.73 -13.49
CA GLN A 78 8.32 23.98 -14.53
C GLN A 78 6.90 23.54 -14.14
N VAL A 79 6.56 23.57 -12.86
CA VAL A 79 5.24 23.16 -12.36
C VAL A 79 4.38 24.37 -12.12
N ASP A 80 3.14 24.31 -12.60
CA ASP A 80 2.15 25.36 -12.43
C ASP A 80 1.86 25.64 -10.95
N ASP A 81 1.84 26.90 -10.58
CA ASP A 81 1.54 27.39 -9.21
C ASP A 81 0.17 26.90 -8.71
N GLU A 82 -0.82 26.75 -9.60
CA GLU A 82 -2.14 26.22 -9.25
C GLU A 82 -2.03 24.75 -8.82
N LEU A 83 -1.25 23.92 -9.56
CA LEU A 83 -1.03 22.53 -9.20
C LEU A 83 -0.26 22.40 -7.87
N ILE A 84 0.73 23.25 -7.63
CA ILE A 84 1.45 23.30 -6.34
C ILE A 84 0.49 23.62 -5.19
N ALA A 85 -0.43 24.57 -5.39
CA ALA A 85 -1.44 24.91 -4.39
C ALA A 85 -2.41 23.74 -4.14
N ILE A 86 -2.78 22.97 -5.17
CA ILE A 86 -3.61 21.78 -5.05
C ILE A 86 -2.86 20.67 -4.26
N ILE A 87 -1.59 20.41 -4.57
CA ILE A 87 -0.73 19.47 -3.84
C ILE A 87 -0.70 19.83 -2.34
N ARG A 88 -0.50 21.09 -2.01
CA ARG A 88 -0.48 21.58 -0.62
C ARG A 88 -1.82 21.36 0.10
N LYS A 89 -2.94 21.59 -0.58
CA LYS A 89 -4.28 21.32 -0.02
C LYS A 89 -4.48 19.81 0.23
N ALA A 90 -4.09 18.95 -0.71
CA ALA A 90 -4.16 17.51 -0.54
C ALA A 90 -3.30 17.05 0.66
N LEU A 91 -2.08 17.57 0.80
CA LEU A 91 -1.19 17.28 1.93
C LEU A 91 -1.80 17.66 3.29
N VAL A 92 -2.55 18.74 3.37
CA VAL A 92 -3.27 19.10 4.61
C VAL A 92 -4.27 18.00 4.97
N ASN A 93 -5.11 17.57 4.03
CA ASN A 93 -6.12 16.54 4.26
C ASN A 93 -5.48 15.20 4.65
N ILE A 94 -4.42 14.79 3.93
CA ILE A 94 -3.70 13.54 4.20
C ILE A 94 -3.07 13.57 5.61
N ARG A 95 -2.44 14.68 5.97
CA ARG A 95 -1.86 14.88 7.30
C ARG A 95 -2.91 14.82 8.39
N ASP A 96 -4.02 15.54 8.24
CA ASP A 96 -5.09 15.61 9.23
C ASP A 96 -5.73 14.24 9.47
N TYR A 97 -5.85 13.44 8.41
CA TYR A 97 -6.34 12.07 8.52
C TYR A 97 -5.34 11.19 9.30
N HIS A 98 -4.08 11.17 8.88
CA HIS A 98 -3.06 10.32 9.48
C HIS A 98 -2.68 10.73 10.91
N GLN A 99 -2.80 12.01 11.28
CA GLN A 99 -2.60 12.44 12.67
C GLN A 99 -3.56 11.75 13.66
N LYS A 100 -4.76 11.36 13.23
CA LYS A 100 -5.71 10.62 14.07
C LYS A 100 -5.31 9.18 14.33
N GLN A 101 -4.33 8.65 13.57
CA GLN A 101 -3.80 7.29 13.72
C GLN A 101 -2.60 7.22 14.67
N MET A 102 -2.15 8.35 15.21
CA MET A 102 -1.00 8.41 16.12
C MET A 102 -1.23 7.57 17.37
N GLN A 103 -0.23 6.76 17.72
CA GLN A 103 -0.21 5.95 18.92
C GLN A 103 0.87 6.47 19.89
N TYR A 104 0.60 6.29 21.18
CA TYR A 104 1.47 6.80 22.24
C TYR A 104 1.95 5.67 23.13
N SER A 105 3.17 5.84 23.70
CA SER A 105 3.68 4.98 24.74
C SER A 105 2.80 5.07 26.00
N TRP A 106 2.63 3.96 26.71
CA TRP A 106 1.86 3.92 27.94
C TRP A 106 2.52 3.03 29.01
N PHE A 107 2.22 3.31 30.25
CA PHE A 107 2.67 2.58 31.42
C PHE A 107 1.50 2.34 32.37
N ASP A 108 1.44 1.11 32.89
CA ASP A 108 0.54 0.71 33.98
C ASP A 108 1.40 0.36 35.21
N SER A 109 1.16 1.06 36.32
CA SER A 109 1.92 0.88 37.57
C SER A 109 1.05 0.28 38.66
N LYS A 110 1.53 -0.77 39.31
CA LYS A 110 0.85 -1.43 40.44
C LYS A 110 1.43 -1.00 41.78
N PRO A 111 0.64 -1.11 42.88
CA PRO A 111 1.09 -0.73 44.23
C PRO A 111 2.33 -1.51 44.73
N ASP A 112 2.58 -2.71 44.20
CA ASP A 112 3.71 -3.56 44.53
C ASP A 112 5.01 -3.17 43.80
N GLY A 113 4.99 -2.10 43.01
CA GLY A 113 6.14 -1.62 42.25
C GLY A 113 6.32 -2.30 40.88
N THR A 114 5.34 -3.08 40.44
CA THR A 114 5.31 -3.59 39.04
C THR A 114 4.96 -2.48 38.11
N ILE A 115 5.72 -2.31 37.00
CA ILE A 115 5.40 -1.43 35.88
C ILE A 115 5.40 -2.26 34.60
N LEU A 116 4.27 -2.28 33.91
CA LEU A 116 4.15 -2.84 32.59
C LEU A 116 3.82 -1.71 31.61
N GLY A 117 4.32 -1.80 30.40
CA GLY A 117 4.05 -0.76 29.43
C GLY A 117 4.40 -1.13 28.00
N GLN A 118 4.13 -0.23 27.12
CA GLN A 118 4.51 -0.32 25.73
C GLN A 118 5.16 0.98 25.26
N LYS A 119 6.39 0.87 24.74
CA LYS A 119 7.08 1.98 24.10
C LYS A 119 6.78 1.98 22.62
N VAL A 120 6.20 3.06 22.11
CA VAL A 120 6.00 3.31 20.70
C VAL A 120 7.16 4.15 20.18
N THR A 121 7.78 3.72 19.07
CA THR A 121 8.95 4.38 18.48
C THR A 121 8.81 4.37 16.97
N ALA A 122 9.04 5.49 16.30
CA ALA A 122 9.11 5.55 14.86
C ALA A 122 10.27 4.69 14.31
N LEU A 123 10.15 4.26 13.06
CA LEU A 123 11.27 3.68 12.31
C LEU A 123 12.34 4.76 12.10
N GLN A 124 13.59 4.35 11.99
CA GLN A 124 14.69 5.30 11.82
C GLN A 124 14.75 5.78 10.36
N ARG A 125 14.70 4.87 9.39
CA ARG A 125 14.82 5.19 7.97
C ARG A 125 13.85 4.38 7.14
N VAL A 126 13.16 5.06 6.21
CA VAL A 126 12.16 4.45 5.32
C VAL A 126 12.48 4.76 3.88
N GLY A 127 12.35 3.76 3.02
CA GLY A 127 12.44 3.89 1.57
C GLY A 127 11.05 3.97 0.95
N VAL A 128 10.82 4.98 0.13
CA VAL A 128 9.59 5.18 -0.63
C VAL A 128 9.89 4.95 -2.11
N TYR A 129 9.29 3.92 -2.69
CA TYR A 129 9.37 3.68 -4.12
C TYR A 129 8.22 4.39 -4.83
N VAL A 130 8.56 5.21 -5.81
CA VAL A 130 7.59 5.90 -6.68
C VAL A 130 7.82 5.45 -8.12
N PRO A 131 6.82 4.90 -8.81
CA PRO A 131 6.96 4.52 -10.20
C PRO A 131 7.28 5.74 -11.08
N GLY A 132 8.09 5.51 -12.12
CA GLY A 132 8.30 6.47 -13.19
C GLY A 132 7.72 5.94 -14.50
N GLY A 133 7.96 6.63 -15.61
CA GLY A 133 7.57 6.20 -16.94
C GLY A 133 6.63 7.18 -17.63
N LYS A 134 5.53 6.69 -18.22
CA LYS A 134 4.61 7.52 -19.03
C LYS A 134 3.76 8.51 -18.24
N ALA A 135 3.60 8.31 -16.94
CA ALA A 135 2.84 9.18 -16.06
C ALA A 135 3.66 9.58 -14.83
N ALA A 136 3.48 10.80 -14.35
CA ALA A 136 3.91 11.23 -13.04
C ALA A 136 2.86 10.81 -12.01
N TYR A 137 3.30 10.41 -10.82
CA TYR A 137 2.41 9.98 -9.73
C TYR A 137 2.62 10.83 -8.47
N PRO A 138 2.36 12.15 -8.51
CA PRO A 138 2.52 13.01 -7.34
C PRO A 138 1.66 12.54 -6.16
N SER A 139 0.44 12.02 -6.39
CA SER A 139 -0.41 11.46 -5.34
C SER A 139 0.27 10.31 -4.60
N SER A 140 0.92 9.38 -5.30
CA SER A 140 1.68 8.29 -4.67
C SER A 140 2.82 8.79 -3.82
N VAL A 141 3.47 9.90 -4.20
CA VAL A 141 4.50 10.56 -3.37
C VAL A 141 3.89 11.01 -2.05
N LEU A 142 2.78 11.78 -2.12
CA LEU A 142 2.12 12.34 -0.93
C LEU A 142 1.65 11.23 0.01
N MET A 143 0.99 10.21 -0.53
CA MET A 143 0.36 9.12 0.22
C MET A 143 1.38 8.19 0.91
N ASN A 144 2.58 8.05 0.36
CA ASN A 144 3.62 7.23 0.98
C ASN A 144 4.48 8.02 1.99
N ILE A 145 4.76 9.30 1.73
CA ILE A 145 5.64 10.11 2.57
C ILE A 145 4.91 10.67 3.80
N MET A 146 3.69 11.17 3.63
CA MET A 146 2.99 11.88 4.71
C MET A 146 2.75 11.02 5.96
N PRO A 147 2.27 9.76 5.89
CA PRO A 147 2.11 8.93 7.08
C PRO A 147 3.45 8.64 7.77
N ALA A 148 4.56 8.51 7.04
CA ALA A 148 5.89 8.36 7.60
C ALA A 148 6.34 9.63 8.35
N LYS A 149 6.07 10.82 7.79
CA LYS A 149 6.33 12.11 8.47
C LYS A 149 5.49 12.26 9.74
N VAL A 150 4.21 11.91 9.69
CA VAL A 150 3.31 11.95 10.86
C VAL A 150 3.80 10.98 11.94
N ALA A 151 4.26 9.79 11.57
CA ALA A 151 4.83 8.82 12.50
C ALA A 151 6.11 9.30 13.19
N GLY A 152 6.80 10.30 12.61
CA GLY A 152 8.07 10.83 13.12
C GLY A 152 9.29 10.03 12.66
N VAL A 153 9.27 9.45 11.45
CA VAL A 153 10.44 8.79 10.85
C VAL A 153 11.57 9.82 10.70
N ASP A 154 12.79 9.44 11.12
CA ASP A 154 13.93 10.35 11.14
C ASP A 154 14.42 10.71 9.73
N GLU A 155 14.45 9.74 8.80
CA GLU A 155 14.90 9.94 7.42
C GLU A 155 14.01 9.18 6.42
N ILE A 156 13.46 9.90 5.45
CA ILE A 156 12.62 9.37 4.38
C ILE A 156 13.36 9.52 3.04
N ILE A 157 13.70 8.37 2.46
CA ILE A 157 14.42 8.27 1.19
C ILE A 157 13.43 7.87 0.11
N MET A 158 13.28 8.69 -0.92
CA MET A 158 12.50 8.35 -2.10
C MET A 158 13.42 7.84 -3.21
N VAL A 159 12.99 6.78 -3.90
CA VAL A 159 13.60 6.29 -5.14
C VAL A 159 12.59 6.32 -6.27
N THR A 160 13.00 6.78 -7.44
CA THR A 160 12.17 6.84 -8.64
C THR A 160 13.04 6.75 -9.88
N PRO A 161 12.65 6.02 -10.94
CA PRO A 161 13.47 5.94 -12.14
C PRO A 161 13.60 7.30 -12.81
N PRO A 162 14.78 7.62 -13.37
CA PRO A 162 14.97 8.84 -14.17
C PRO A 162 14.28 8.74 -15.52
N GLY A 163 13.93 9.88 -16.09
CA GLY A 163 13.60 10.01 -17.50
C GLY A 163 14.81 9.81 -18.41
N LYS A 164 14.61 9.76 -19.72
CA LYS A 164 15.69 9.57 -20.70
C LYS A 164 16.74 10.69 -20.69
N ASP A 165 16.40 11.83 -20.15
CA ASP A 165 17.26 12.99 -19.93
C ASP A 165 18.07 12.91 -18.62
N GLY A 166 17.91 11.82 -17.85
CA GLY A 166 18.55 11.64 -16.56
C GLY A 166 17.91 12.41 -15.40
N LYS A 167 16.76 13.06 -15.62
CA LYS A 167 16.04 13.84 -14.62
C LYS A 167 14.79 13.12 -14.12
N VAL A 168 14.36 13.47 -12.93
CA VAL A 168 13.06 13.05 -12.39
C VAL A 168 11.98 14.02 -12.88
N THR A 169 10.79 13.53 -13.13
CA THR A 169 9.65 14.37 -13.55
C THR A 169 9.41 15.52 -12.57
N PRO A 170 9.30 16.77 -13.02
CA PRO A 170 9.19 17.95 -12.17
C PRO A 170 8.07 17.86 -11.12
N THR A 171 6.88 17.41 -11.51
CA THR A 171 5.74 17.25 -10.58
C THR A 171 6.02 16.25 -9.45
N THR A 172 6.79 15.19 -9.73
CA THR A 172 7.22 14.20 -8.73
C THR A 172 8.22 14.81 -7.75
N LEU A 173 9.17 15.64 -8.22
CA LEU A 173 10.13 16.33 -7.35
C LEU A 173 9.46 17.36 -6.46
N VAL A 174 8.56 18.18 -7.03
CA VAL A 174 7.79 19.15 -6.25
C VAL A 174 6.98 18.44 -5.17
N ALA A 175 6.25 17.36 -5.52
CA ALA A 175 5.49 16.58 -4.56
C ALA A 175 6.38 15.99 -3.45
N ALA A 176 7.57 15.48 -3.79
CA ALA A 176 8.53 14.94 -2.82
C ALA A 176 9.04 16.01 -1.85
N LYS A 177 9.38 17.20 -2.35
CA LYS A 177 9.81 18.34 -1.53
C LYS A 177 8.70 18.83 -0.61
N GLU A 178 7.48 19.02 -1.15
CA GLU A 178 6.30 19.47 -0.38
C GLU A 178 5.88 18.45 0.68
N ALA A 179 5.96 17.13 0.38
CA ALA A 179 5.67 16.07 1.33
C ALA A 179 6.77 15.89 2.40
N GLY A 180 7.99 16.38 2.13
CA GLY A 180 9.12 16.36 3.05
C GLY A 180 9.99 15.09 2.94
N ALA A 181 10.24 14.59 1.73
CA ALA A 181 11.31 13.64 1.50
C ALA A 181 12.67 14.27 1.84
N ASP A 182 13.51 13.51 2.54
CA ASP A 182 14.83 14.01 2.94
C ASP A 182 15.86 13.82 1.81
N LYS A 183 15.72 12.75 1.01
CA LYS A 183 16.57 12.48 -0.16
C LYS A 183 15.74 11.83 -1.27
N VAL A 184 16.10 12.14 -2.52
CA VAL A 184 15.51 11.53 -3.70
C VAL A 184 16.64 10.97 -4.58
N TYR A 185 16.59 9.66 -4.88
CA TYR A 185 17.55 9.01 -5.75
C TYR A 185 16.94 8.62 -7.09
N LYS A 186 17.67 8.83 -8.16
CA LYS A 186 17.30 8.58 -9.57
C LYS A 186 17.53 7.12 -9.94
N VAL A 187 16.79 6.22 -9.31
CA VAL A 187 16.86 4.77 -9.55
C VAL A 187 15.49 4.12 -9.41
N GLY A 188 15.16 3.24 -10.33
CA GLY A 188 13.91 2.48 -10.37
C GLY A 188 14.12 0.97 -10.32
N GLY A 189 13.05 0.20 -10.58
CA GLY A 189 13.10 -1.25 -10.74
C GLY A 189 13.51 -2.05 -9.51
N ALA A 190 13.83 -3.32 -9.75
CA ALA A 190 14.26 -4.25 -8.69
C ALA A 190 15.59 -3.84 -8.05
N GLN A 191 16.49 -3.18 -8.81
CA GLN A 191 17.77 -2.68 -8.32
C GLN A 191 17.60 -1.58 -7.28
N ALA A 192 16.57 -0.73 -7.39
CA ALA A 192 16.24 0.27 -6.37
C ALA A 192 15.79 -0.38 -5.06
N ILE A 193 14.95 -1.41 -5.16
CA ILE A 193 14.50 -2.19 -4.00
C ILE A 193 15.68 -2.89 -3.32
N ALA A 194 16.60 -3.47 -4.11
CA ALA A 194 17.82 -4.10 -3.59
C ALA A 194 18.71 -3.10 -2.86
N ALA A 195 18.94 -1.91 -3.46
CA ALA A 195 19.76 -0.84 -2.87
C ALA A 195 19.16 -0.37 -1.53
N LEU A 196 17.85 -0.16 -1.45
CA LEU A 196 17.16 0.20 -0.20
C LEU A 196 17.25 -0.92 0.86
N ALA A 197 17.15 -2.19 0.44
CA ALA A 197 17.14 -3.33 1.35
C ALA A 197 18.52 -3.69 1.92
N TYR A 198 19.56 -3.62 1.10
CA TYR A 198 20.91 -4.04 1.50
C TYR A 198 21.82 -2.87 1.86
N GLY A 199 21.55 -1.69 1.31
CA GLY A 199 22.45 -0.55 1.29
C GLY A 199 23.49 -0.68 0.19
N THR A 200 23.98 0.44 -0.31
CA THR A 200 25.12 0.56 -1.23
C THR A 200 26.02 1.69 -0.74
N GLU A 201 27.05 2.02 -1.49
CA GLU A 201 27.95 3.13 -1.16
C GLU A 201 27.23 4.48 -1.13
N SER A 202 26.25 4.69 -2.04
CA SER A 202 25.50 5.94 -2.17
C SER A 202 24.13 5.89 -1.49
N ILE A 203 23.45 4.74 -1.49
CA ILE A 203 22.08 4.59 -0.97
C ILE A 203 22.12 3.85 0.36
N PRO A 204 21.77 4.51 1.48
CA PRO A 204 21.78 3.86 2.77
C PRO A 204 20.65 2.82 2.90
N LYS A 205 20.92 1.73 3.62
CA LYS A 205 19.91 0.73 3.98
C LYS A 205 18.76 1.36 4.77
N VAL A 206 17.54 0.90 4.50
CA VAL A 206 16.31 1.34 5.19
C VAL A 206 15.72 0.22 6.08
N ASP A 207 14.81 0.59 6.98
CA ASP A 207 14.09 -0.34 7.84
C ASP A 207 12.81 -0.88 7.19
N LYS A 208 12.20 -0.08 6.34
CA LYS A 208 10.96 -0.43 5.60
C LYS A 208 10.96 0.18 4.21
N ILE A 209 10.42 -0.57 3.23
CA ILE A 209 10.19 -0.10 1.86
C ILE A 209 8.69 -0.07 1.60
N VAL A 210 8.18 1.08 1.18
CA VAL A 210 6.76 1.28 0.84
C VAL A 210 6.63 1.82 -0.59
N GLY A 211 5.45 1.71 -1.15
CA GLY A 211 5.11 2.26 -2.45
C GLY A 211 4.79 1.19 -3.51
N PRO A 212 3.89 1.52 -4.46
CA PRO A 212 3.50 0.65 -5.55
C PRO A 212 4.60 0.54 -6.60
N GLY A 213 4.60 -0.54 -7.36
CA GLY A 213 5.52 -0.74 -8.47
C GLY A 213 5.07 -1.85 -9.40
N ASN A 214 5.77 -2.01 -10.52
CA ASN A 214 5.51 -3.10 -11.45
C ASN A 214 5.86 -4.46 -10.85
N ILE A 215 5.61 -5.53 -11.62
CA ILE A 215 5.83 -6.91 -11.17
C ILE A 215 7.27 -7.17 -10.66
N TYR A 216 8.30 -6.55 -11.25
CA TYR A 216 9.69 -6.71 -10.80
C TYR A 216 9.90 -6.08 -9.42
N VAL A 217 9.30 -4.92 -9.18
CA VAL A 217 9.33 -4.24 -7.88
C VAL A 217 8.58 -5.04 -6.82
N ALA A 218 7.38 -5.53 -7.14
CA ALA A 218 6.58 -6.35 -6.24
C ALA A 218 7.31 -7.64 -5.82
N LEU A 219 7.91 -8.35 -6.79
CA LEU A 219 8.71 -9.55 -6.53
C LEU A 219 10.01 -9.24 -5.77
N ALA A 220 10.66 -8.12 -6.06
CA ALA A 220 11.84 -7.68 -5.32
C ALA A 220 11.51 -7.39 -3.86
N LYS A 221 10.41 -6.65 -3.59
CA LYS A 221 9.91 -6.41 -2.23
C LYS A 221 9.62 -7.72 -1.50
N LYS A 222 8.93 -8.67 -2.15
CA LYS A 222 8.69 -10.02 -1.60
C LYS A 222 9.98 -10.73 -1.23
N ALA A 223 10.99 -10.68 -2.10
CA ALA A 223 12.25 -11.40 -1.91
C ALA A 223 13.15 -10.81 -0.81
N VAL A 224 13.07 -9.49 -0.56
CA VAL A 224 13.86 -8.82 0.48
C VAL A 224 13.17 -8.78 1.85
N TYR A 225 11.90 -9.21 1.92
CA TYR A 225 11.17 -9.27 3.20
C TYR A 225 11.91 -10.15 4.22
N GLY A 226 12.15 -9.60 5.39
CA GLY A 226 12.98 -10.20 6.45
C GLY A 226 14.36 -9.57 6.57
N PHE A 227 14.96 -9.04 5.47
CA PHE A 227 16.10 -8.12 5.53
C PHE A 227 15.64 -6.69 5.81
N VAL A 228 14.47 -6.34 5.32
CA VAL A 228 13.77 -5.09 5.46
C VAL A 228 12.26 -5.38 5.56
N SER A 229 11.50 -4.54 6.23
CA SER A 229 10.04 -4.63 6.19
C SER A 229 9.50 -4.06 4.88
N ILE A 230 8.29 -4.45 4.49
CA ILE A 230 7.57 -3.88 3.35
C ILE A 230 6.15 -3.48 3.76
N ASP A 231 5.45 -2.68 2.94
CA ASP A 231 4.03 -2.40 3.06
C ASP A 231 3.19 -3.65 2.73
N SER A 232 3.13 -3.99 1.44
CA SER A 232 2.39 -5.14 0.92
C SER A 232 3.00 -5.64 -0.39
N ILE A 233 2.52 -6.79 -0.87
CA ILE A 233 2.81 -7.29 -2.21
C ILE A 233 1.61 -6.90 -3.06
N ALA A 234 1.69 -5.72 -3.69
CA ALA A 234 0.61 -5.18 -4.50
C ALA A 234 0.39 -5.99 -5.78
N GLY A 235 -0.87 -6.28 -6.08
CA GLY A 235 -1.33 -6.77 -7.37
C GLY A 235 -1.93 -5.66 -8.24
N PRO A 236 -2.59 -6.02 -9.34
CA PRO A 236 -3.35 -5.08 -10.17
C PRO A 236 -4.50 -4.45 -9.40
N SER A 237 -4.84 -3.22 -9.75
CA SER A 237 -5.88 -2.43 -9.11
C SER A 237 -7.28 -3.04 -9.21
N GLU A 238 -8.14 -2.74 -8.25
CA GLU A 238 -9.45 -3.36 -8.10
C GLU A 238 -10.51 -2.36 -7.61
N ILE A 239 -11.66 -2.36 -8.25
CA ILE A 239 -12.86 -1.70 -7.74
C ILE A 239 -14.04 -2.67 -7.69
N LEU A 240 -14.81 -2.59 -6.61
CA LEU A 240 -16.11 -3.20 -6.48
C LEU A 240 -17.13 -2.12 -6.12
N VAL A 241 -18.15 -1.96 -6.94
CA VAL A 241 -19.32 -1.13 -6.62
C VAL A 241 -20.44 -2.05 -6.16
N LEU A 242 -20.94 -1.83 -4.94
CA LEU A 242 -22.11 -2.49 -4.37
C LEU A 242 -23.29 -1.52 -4.44
N ALA A 243 -24.28 -1.82 -5.28
CA ALA A 243 -25.35 -0.87 -5.59
C ALA A 243 -26.74 -1.53 -5.61
N ASP A 244 -27.75 -0.74 -5.25
CA ASP A 244 -29.16 -1.09 -5.48
C ASP A 244 -29.77 -0.29 -6.64
N GLU A 245 -31.08 -0.41 -6.85
CA GLU A 245 -31.83 0.26 -7.91
C GLU A 245 -31.81 1.79 -7.82
N THR A 246 -31.43 2.37 -6.70
CA THR A 246 -31.39 3.82 -6.49
C THR A 246 -30.13 4.47 -7.07
N ALA A 247 -29.11 3.69 -7.38
CA ALA A 247 -27.84 4.18 -7.88
C ALA A 247 -27.96 4.79 -9.27
N ASN A 248 -27.19 5.87 -9.51
CA ASN A 248 -27.10 6.47 -10.84
C ASN A 248 -26.20 5.61 -11.76
N PRO A 249 -26.74 5.00 -12.84
CA PRO A 249 -25.96 4.09 -13.67
C PRO A 249 -24.79 4.77 -14.39
N ARG A 250 -24.86 6.08 -14.62
CA ARG A 250 -23.79 6.83 -15.26
C ARG A 250 -22.61 7.06 -14.29
N PHE A 251 -22.89 7.29 -13.01
CA PHE A 251 -21.85 7.42 -11.97
C PHE A 251 -21.15 6.07 -11.75
N VAL A 252 -21.93 5.01 -11.52
CA VAL A 252 -21.38 3.66 -11.35
C VAL A 252 -20.50 3.24 -12.55
N ALA A 253 -20.94 3.52 -13.77
CA ALA A 253 -20.14 3.23 -14.96
C ALA A 253 -18.82 4.02 -14.99
N ALA A 254 -18.84 5.30 -14.61
CA ALA A 254 -17.64 6.12 -14.55
C ALA A 254 -16.65 5.62 -13.50
N ASP A 255 -17.15 5.25 -12.31
CA ASP A 255 -16.35 4.74 -11.21
C ASP A 255 -15.69 3.38 -11.53
N LEU A 256 -16.41 2.48 -12.22
CA LEU A 256 -15.82 1.22 -12.72
C LEU A 256 -14.68 1.47 -13.71
N LEU A 257 -14.82 2.49 -14.56
CA LEU A 257 -13.84 2.79 -15.59
C LEU A 257 -12.62 3.57 -15.07
N SER A 258 -12.75 4.33 -13.98
CA SER A 258 -11.61 4.98 -13.33
C SER A 258 -10.56 3.96 -12.92
N GLN A 259 -10.98 2.78 -12.48
CA GLN A 259 -10.08 1.69 -12.13
C GLN A 259 -9.61 0.89 -13.35
N ALA A 260 -10.51 0.59 -14.28
CA ALA A 260 -10.19 -0.19 -15.49
C ALA A 260 -9.13 0.49 -16.38
N GLU A 261 -8.97 1.83 -16.32
CA GLU A 261 -7.96 2.55 -17.10
C GLU A 261 -6.54 2.40 -16.58
N HIS A 262 -6.33 1.91 -15.35
CA HIS A 262 -5.00 1.78 -14.74
C HIS A 262 -4.14 0.75 -15.48
N ASP A 263 -4.68 -0.46 -15.74
CA ASP A 263 -3.96 -1.56 -16.36
C ASP A 263 -4.91 -2.58 -17.00
N GLU A 264 -4.44 -3.32 -18.01
CA GLU A 264 -5.20 -4.41 -18.67
C GLU A 264 -5.61 -5.55 -17.71
N MET A 265 -4.96 -5.65 -16.56
CA MET A 265 -5.23 -6.62 -15.51
C MET A 265 -6.06 -6.03 -14.34
N ALA A 266 -6.42 -4.76 -14.37
CA ALA A 266 -7.31 -4.16 -13.39
C ALA A 266 -8.68 -4.86 -13.41
N SER A 267 -9.36 -4.93 -12.26
CA SER A 267 -10.72 -5.48 -12.20
C SER A 267 -11.74 -4.42 -11.82
N ALA A 268 -12.87 -4.46 -12.53
CA ALA A 268 -14.01 -3.59 -12.31
C ALA A 268 -15.27 -4.44 -12.14
N ILE A 269 -15.81 -4.49 -10.92
CA ILE A 269 -16.89 -5.38 -10.55
C ILE A 269 -18.08 -4.57 -10.02
N LEU A 270 -19.24 -4.77 -10.61
CA LEU A 270 -20.53 -4.33 -10.04
C LEU A 270 -21.22 -5.52 -9.40
N VAL A 271 -21.65 -5.37 -8.16
CA VAL A 271 -22.58 -6.30 -7.50
C VAL A 271 -23.86 -5.52 -7.19
N THR A 272 -24.99 -5.96 -7.73
CA THR A 272 -26.26 -5.23 -7.58
C THR A 272 -27.44 -6.18 -7.39
N THR A 273 -28.51 -5.70 -6.77
CA THR A 273 -29.78 -6.41 -6.69
C THR A 273 -30.74 -6.07 -7.84
N SER A 274 -30.35 -5.14 -8.74
CA SER A 274 -31.19 -4.64 -9.84
C SER A 274 -30.66 -5.04 -11.21
N MET A 275 -31.40 -5.89 -11.93
CA MET A 275 -31.07 -6.22 -13.33
C MET A 275 -31.16 -4.99 -14.23
N GLU A 276 -32.12 -4.09 -13.99
CA GLU A 276 -32.28 -2.85 -14.74
C GLU A 276 -31.04 -1.94 -14.59
N LEU A 277 -30.50 -1.80 -13.37
CA LEU A 277 -29.28 -1.06 -13.13
C LEU A 277 -28.11 -1.73 -13.86
N ALA A 278 -27.97 -3.06 -13.77
CA ALA A 278 -26.93 -3.83 -14.44
C ALA A 278 -26.86 -3.56 -15.96
N GLU A 279 -28.01 -3.61 -16.61
CA GLU A 279 -28.13 -3.35 -18.07
C GLU A 279 -27.77 -1.89 -18.42
N LYS A 280 -28.26 -0.92 -17.63
CA LYS A 280 -27.96 0.49 -17.84
C LYS A 280 -26.48 0.81 -17.61
N VAL A 281 -25.85 0.25 -16.57
CA VAL A 281 -24.41 0.41 -16.31
C VAL A 281 -23.61 -0.18 -17.46
N SER A 282 -23.91 -1.40 -17.91
CA SER A 282 -23.22 -2.00 -19.05
C SER A 282 -23.31 -1.12 -20.32
N ALA A 283 -24.47 -0.57 -20.61
CA ALA A 283 -24.64 0.34 -21.76
C ALA A 283 -23.83 1.65 -21.59
N GLN A 284 -23.77 2.21 -20.39
CA GLN A 284 -22.97 3.41 -20.12
C GLN A 284 -21.47 3.14 -20.21
N THR A 285 -20.97 2.00 -19.72
CA THR A 285 -19.56 1.62 -19.87
C THR A 285 -19.16 1.52 -21.33
N ASP A 286 -20.00 0.87 -22.18
CA ASP A 286 -19.76 0.75 -23.63
C ASP A 286 -19.73 2.11 -24.34
N ALA A 287 -20.49 3.09 -23.85
CA ALA A 287 -20.48 4.45 -24.37
C ALA A 287 -19.19 5.18 -23.97
N PHE A 288 -18.83 5.17 -22.69
CA PHE A 288 -17.64 5.86 -22.17
C PHE A 288 -16.33 5.32 -22.73
N VAL A 289 -16.19 4.00 -22.92
CA VAL A 289 -14.98 3.39 -23.51
C VAL A 289 -14.62 4.01 -24.85
N LYS A 290 -15.62 4.44 -25.64
CA LYS A 290 -15.41 5.09 -26.95
C LYS A 290 -14.96 6.54 -26.86
N GLU A 291 -15.21 7.20 -25.72
CA GLU A 291 -14.92 8.62 -25.51
C GLU A 291 -13.59 8.82 -24.77
N LEU A 292 -13.18 7.86 -23.92
CA LEU A 292 -12.02 7.97 -23.06
C LEU A 292 -10.71 7.69 -23.82
N SER A 293 -9.66 8.44 -23.47
CA SER A 293 -8.36 8.40 -24.15
C SER A 293 -7.62 7.04 -24.02
N ARG A 294 -7.91 6.28 -22.95
CA ARG A 294 -7.31 4.95 -22.69
C ARG A 294 -8.27 3.80 -23.02
N GLY A 295 -9.22 4.00 -23.91
CA GLY A 295 -10.28 3.04 -24.25
C GLY A 295 -9.79 1.63 -24.57
N GLU A 296 -8.63 1.46 -25.21
CA GLU A 296 -8.06 0.12 -25.50
C GLU A 296 -7.63 -0.63 -24.23
N ILE A 297 -7.04 0.05 -23.24
CA ILE A 297 -6.64 -0.54 -21.97
C ILE A 297 -7.90 -0.90 -21.17
N ILE A 298 -8.83 0.04 -21.07
CA ILE A 298 -10.13 -0.14 -20.43
C ILE A 298 -10.85 -1.35 -21.00
N GLN A 299 -10.96 -1.45 -22.33
CA GLN A 299 -11.66 -2.55 -22.99
C GLN A 299 -11.04 -3.90 -22.63
N LYS A 300 -9.70 -4.02 -22.62
CA LYS A 300 -9.01 -5.26 -22.26
C LYS A 300 -9.22 -5.63 -20.78
N SER A 301 -9.19 -4.62 -19.90
CA SER A 301 -9.50 -4.81 -18.47
C SER A 301 -10.92 -5.36 -18.30
N LEU A 302 -11.90 -4.74 -18.95
CA LEU A 302 -13.30 -5.16 -18.87
C LEU A 302 -13.56 -6.53 -19.50
N ASP A 303 -12.89 -6.86 -20.62
CA ASP A 303 -13.03 -8.15 -21.28
C ASP A 303 -12.49 -9.29 -20.41
N ASN A 304 -11.41 -9.06 -19.70
CA ASN A 304 -10.74 -10.04 -18.87
C ASN A 304 -11.33 -10.12 -17.45
N TYR A 305 -11.56 -8.98 -16.79
CA TYR A 305 -11.85 -8.86 -15.36
C TYR A 305 -13.02 -7.91 -15.03
N GLY A 306 -13.80 -7.52 -16.03
CA GLY A 306 -15.03 -6.73 -15.86
C GLY A 306 -16.24 -7.64 -15.64
N HIS A 307 -16.90 -7.54 -14.49
CA HIS A 307 -18.06 -8.37 -14.16
C HIS A 307 -19.22 -7.52 -13.61
N ILE A 308 -20.44 -7.92 -13.93
CA ILE A 308 -21.66 -7.44 -13.31
C ILE A 308 -22.39 -8.66 -12.74
N LEU A 309 -22.50 -8.73 -11.42
CA LEU A 309 -23.16 -9.79 -10.70
C LEU A 309 -24.51 -9.30 -10.15
N VAL A 310 -25.60 -9.97 -10.54
CA VAL A 310 -26.95 -9.64 -10.06
C VAL A 310 -27.35 -10.62 -8.96
N ALA A 311 -27.44 -10.12 -7.73
CA ALA A 311 -27.80 -10.86 -6.53
C ALA A 311 -29.34 -10.91 -6.35
N GLU A 312 -29.84 -11.93 -5.68
CA GLU A 312 -31.27 -12.01 -5.32
C GLU A 312 -31.61 -11.10 -4.13
N THR A 313 -30.68 -10.99 -3.19
CA THR A 313 -30.85 -10.17 -1.99
C THR A 313 -29.63 -9.28 -1.74
N MET A 314 -29.80 -8.22 -0.94
CA MET A 314 -28.67 -7.37 -0.52
C MET A 314 -27.71 -8.15 0.40
N GLU A 315 -28.20 -9.10 1.17
CA GLU A 315 -27.37 -9.99 1.99
C GLU A 315 -26.42 -10.83 1.12
N ASP A 316 -26.90 -11.41 0.03
CA ASP A 316 -26.05 -12.15 -0.93
C ASP A 316 -25.02 -11.24 -1.58
N ALA A 317 -25.41 -10.01 -1.90
CA ALA A 317 -24.53 -9.01 -2.48
C ALA A 317 -23.41 -8.60 -1.51
N ILE A 318 -23.74 -8.39 -0.24
CA ILE A 318 -22.78 -8.09 0.84
C ILE A 318 -21.83 -9.27 1.07
N ASP A 319 -22.34 -10.50 1.06
CA ASP A 319 -21.52 -11.70 1.22
C ASP A 319 -20.53 -11.86 0.06
N ALA A 320 -20.96 -11.57 -1.16
CA ALA A 320 -20.08 -11.55 -2.32
C ALA A 320 -19.00 -10.47 -2.17
N ALA A 321 -19.34 -9.24 -1.78
CA ALA A 321 -18.39 -8.16 -1.56
C ALA A 321 -17.34 -8.54 -0.49
N ASN A 322 -17.77 -9.11 0.64
CA ASN A 322 -16.88 -9.60 1.69
C ASN A 322 -15.97 -10.75 1.21
N SER A 323 -16.48 -11.61 0.32
CA SER A 323 -15.71 -12.73 -0.24
C SER A 323 -14.64 -12.27 -1.23
N ILE A 324 -14.96 -11.26 -2.05
CA ILE A 324 -14.04 -10.64 -3.01
C ILE A 324 -12.96 -9.85 -2.25
N ALA A 325 -13.35 -9.09 -1.22
CA ALA A 325 -12.43 -8.27 -0.43
C ALA A 325 -11.60 -7.32 -1.29
N SER A 326 -12.29 -6.52 -2.10
CA SER A 326 -11.69 -5.62 -3.09
C SER A 326 -10.83 -4.53 -2.45
N GLU A 327 -9.90 -4.02 -3.22
CA GLU A 327 -9.09 -2.83 -2.89
C GLU A 327 -9.96 -1.62 -2.60
N HIS A 328 -10.80 -1.23 -3.55
CA HIS A 328 -11.78 -0.15 -3.41
C HIS A 328 -13.18 -0.77 -3.38
N LEU A 329 -13.97 -0.40 -2.37
CA LEU A 329 -15.39 -0.77 -2.27
C LEU A 329 -16.23 0.50 -2.20
N GLU A 330 -17.06 0.73 -3.21
CA GLU A 330 -18.07 1.78 -3.20
C GLU A 330 -19.44 1.19 -2.83
N ILE A 331 -20.15 1.83 -1.90
CA ILE A 331 -21.48 1.45 -1.47
C ILE A 331 -22.46 2.52 -1.93
N VAL A 332 -23.19 2.23 -3.00
CA VAL A 332 -24.12 3.16 -3.66
C VAL A 332 -25.54 2.59 -3.56
N THR A 333 -26.10 2.66 -2.38
CA THR A 333 -27.42 2.12 -2.02
C THR A 333 -28.28 3.18 -1.34
N ALA A 334 -29.58 2.94 -1.22
CA ALA A 334 -30.50 3.84 -0.50
C ALA A 334 -30.06 4.06 0.96
N ASN A 335 -29.45 3.06 1.61
CA ASN A 335 -29.00 3.12 3.00
C ASN A 335 -27.54 2.66 3.14
N PRO A 336 -26.55 3.41 2.60
CA PRO A 336 -25.18 2.93 2.48
C PRO A 336 -24.48 2.75 3.83
N PHE A 337 -24.80 3.54 4.85
CA PHE A 337 -24.25 3.39 6.20
C PHE A 337 -24.73 2.10 6.89
N GLU A 338 -25.95 1.65 6.62
CA GLU A 338 -26.44 0.35 7.13
C GLU A 338 -25.67 -0.79 6.48
N VAL A 339 -25.50 -0.76 5.17
CA VAL A 339 -24.73 -1.74 4.41
C VAL A 339 -23.28 -1.78 4.90
N MET A 340 -22.66 -0.62 5.10
CA MET A 340 -21.27 -0.50 5.59
C MET A 340 -21.04 -1.26 6.88
N THR A 341 -22.01 -1.30 7.82
CA THR A 341 -21.87 -2.04 9.09
C THR A 341 -21.73 -3.55 8.92
N LYS A 342 -22.12 -4.09 7.77
CA LYS A 342 -22.06 -5.52 7.41
C LYS A 342 -20.82 -5.87 6.58
N ILE A 343 -20.06 -4.85 6.12
CA ILE A 343 -18.81 -5.04 5.40
C ILE A 343 -17.67 -5.36 6.39
N ARG A 344 -16.93 -6.40 6.10
CA ARG A 344 -15.78 -6.85 6.91
C ARG A 344 -14.45 -6.73 6.19
N ASN A 345 -14.47 -6.85 4.88
CA ASN A 345 -13.26 -6.99 4.08
C ASN A 345 -13.31 -6.02 2.90
N ALA A 346 -12.59 -4.92 3.00
CA ALA A 346 -12.32 -3.98 1.93
C ALA A 346 -11.04 -3.20 2.24
N GLY A 347 -10.30 -2.78 1.24
CA GLY A 347 -9.15 -1.90 1.41
C GLY A 347 -9.61 -0.50 1.84
N ALA A 348 -10.45 0.14 1.04
CA ALA A 348 -11.13 1.39 1.39
C ALA A 348 -12.63 1.26 1.13
N ILE A 349 -13.46 1.95 1.93
CA ILE A 349 -14.91 1.95 1.79
C ILE A 349 -15.38 3.37 1.48
N PHE A 350 -16.01 3.54 0.33
CA PHE A 350 -16.59 4.79 -0.15
C PHE A 350 -18.10 4.74 0.01
N ILE A 351 -18.70 5.76 0.62
CA ILE A 351 -20.09 5.71 1.07
C ILE A 351 -20.91 6.76 0.34
N GLY A 352 -21.86 6.32 -0.48
CA GLY A 352 -22.80 7.15 -1.23
C GLY A 352 -22.27 7.63 -2.58
N GLU A 353 -23.17 8.15 -3.40
CA GLU A 353 -22.97 8.45 -4.82
C GLU A 353 -21.96 9.57 -5.15
N TYR A 354 -21.57 10.37 -4.15
CA TYR A 354 -20.57 11.45 -4.29
C TYR A 354 -19.20 11.09 -3.72
N SER A 355 -18.99 9.84 -3.34
CA SER A 355 -17.75 9.34 -2.77
C SER A 355 -17.10 8.35 -3.71
N SER A 356 -16.62 8.84 -4.86
CA SER A 356 -15.97 8.03 -5.87
C SER A 356 -14.49 7.77 -5.52
N GLU A 357 -13.93 6.71 -6.08
CA GLU A 357 -12.54 6.27 -5.85
C GLU A 357 -11.50 7.40 -6.09
N PRO A 358 -11.56 8.20 -7.18
CA PRO A 358 -10.58 9.27 -7.40
C PRO A 358 -10.55 10.33 -6.29
N LEU A 359 -11.67 10.53 -5.58
CA LEU A 359 -11.68 11.40 -4.39
C LEU A 359 -10.72 10.87 -3.31
N GLY A 360 -10.72 9.55 -3.08
CA GLY A 360 -9.81 8.90 -2.14
C GLY A 360 -8.36 9.00 -2.58
N ASP A 361 -8.10 8.71 -3.83
CA ASP A 361 -6.75 8.65 -4.39
C ASP A 361 -6.04 10.00 -4.40
N TYR A 362 -6.77 11.08 -4.57
CA TYR A 362 -6.14 12.39 -4.75
C TYR A 362 -6.32 13.36 -3.57
N PHE A 363 -7.46 13.32 -2.85
CA PHE A 363 -7.80 14.49 -2.05
C PHE A 363 -8.45 14.25 -0.68
N ALA A 364 -9.16 13.14 -0.46
CA ALA A 364 -9.93 12.93 0.77
C ALA A 364 -9.08 12.81 2.04
N GLY A 365 -7.86 12.30 1.91
CA GLY A 365 -6.93 12.14 3.04
C GLY A 365 -6.61 10.69 3.44
N PRO A 366 -7.55 9.73 3.44
CA PRO A 366 -7.22 8.31 3.58
C PRO A 366 -6.21 7.85 2.54
N ASN A 367 -5.40 6.83 2.89
CA ASN A 367 -4.30 6.39 2.04
C ASN A 367 -4.79 5.57 0.84
N GLN A 368 -4.22 5.85 -0.33
CA GLN A 368 -4.49 5.10 -1.58
C GLN A 368 -3.66 3.80 -1.72
N VAL A 369 -2.66 3.59 -0.85
CA VAL A 369 -1.88 2.34 -0.86
C VAL A 369 -2.67 1.29 -0.10
N LEU A 370 -3.41 0.49 -0.83
CA LEU A 370 -4.44 -0.41 -0.34
C LEU A 370 -4.07 -1.88 -0.57
N PRO A 371 -4.62 -2.80 0.23
CA PRO A 371 -4.47 -4.24 -0.01
C PRO A 371 -5.28 -4.67 -1.25
N THR A 372 -4.64 -5.44 -2.14
CA THR A 372 -5.21 -5.98 -3.38
C THR A 372 -5.33 -7.51 -3.33
N ASN A 373 -5.93 -8.13 -4.34
CA ASN A 373 -6.03 -9.60 -4.49
C ASN A 373 -6.66 -10.30 -3.28
N GLY A 374 -7.71 -9.71 -2.71
CA GLY A 374 -8.41 -10.27 -1.57
C GLY A 374 -7.63 -10.22 -0.25
N THR A 375 -6.48 -9.57 -0.21
CA THR A 375 -5.66 -9.44 1.00
C THR A 375 -6.24 -8.48 2.03
N ALA A 376 -7.27 -7.69 1.68
CA ALA A 376 -8.05 -6.89 2.61
C ALA A 376 -8.72 -7.73 3.73
N LYS A 377 -8.69 -9.06 3.63
CA LYS A 377 -9.09 -9.98 4.70
C LYS A 377 -8.13 -9.97 5.89
N PHE A 378 -6.88 -9.51 5.72
CA PHE A 378 -5.84 -9.54 6.76
C PHE A 378 -4.81 -8.40 6.67
N PHE A 379 -4.80 -7.61 5.60
CA PHE A 379 -4.03 -6.38 5.48
C PHE A 379 -4.93 -5.15 5.57
N SER A 380 -4.32 -4.04 5.94
CA SER A 380 -4.93 -2.70 6.02
C SER A 380 -4.30 -1.75 5.01
N PRO A 381 -4.93 -0.60 4.72
CA PRO A 381 -4.28 0.52 4.04
C PRO A 381 -2.99 0.94 4.73
N LEU A 382 -2.05 1.49 3.97
CA LEU A 382 -0.85 2.10 4.53
C LEU A 382 -1.24 3.19 5.55
N SER A 383 -0.65 3.13 6.72
CA SER A 383 -1.03 3.98 7.85
C SER A 383 0.19 4.37 8.69
N VAL A 384 -0.01 5.18 9.71
CA VAL A 384 1.02 5.51 10.70
C VAL A 384 1.57 4.25 11.40
N ASP A 385 0.75 3.21 11.58
CA ASP A 385 1.17 1.96 12.21
C ASP A 385 2.28 1.23 11.43
N ASP A 386 2.36 1.45 10.12
CA ASP A 386 3.40 0.90 9.26
C ASP A 386 4.79 1.48 9.53
N PHE A 387 4.85 2.66 10.11
CA PHE A 387 6.07 3.44 10.32
C PHE A 387 6.51 3.51 11.78
N ILE A 388 5.85 2.77 12.67
CA ILE A 388 6.18 2.66 14.09
C ILE A 388 6.45 1.22 14.47
N LYS A 389 7.15 1.04 15.56
CA LYS A 389 7.34 -0.26 16.24
C LYS A 389 7.04 -0.13 17.71
N LYS A 390 6.65 -1.24 18.33
CA LYS A 390 6.23 -1.33 19.72
C LYS A 390 7.13 -2.28 20.48
N SER A 391 7.66 -1.83 21.62
CA SER A 391 8.48 -2.65 22.52
C SER A 391 7.79 -2.78 23.87
N SER A 392 7.75 -4.00 24.42
CA SER A 392 7.23 -4.23 25.76
C SER A 392 8.19 -3.69 26.80
N ILE A 393 7.65 -3.05 27.83
CA ILE A 393 8.40 -2.57 28.98
C ILE A 393 7.94 -3.40 30.19
N ILE A 394 8.89 -4.03 30.86
CA ILE A 394 8.66 -4.90 32.03
C ILE A 394 9.63 -4.48 33.14
N SER A 395 9.07 -4.02 34.25
CA SER A 395 9.83 -3.71 35.45
C SER A 395 9.14 -4.32 36.69
N TYR A 396 9.87 -5.07 37.47
CA TYR A 396 9.38 -5.67 38.69
C TYR A 396 10.23 -5.22 39.85
N SER A 397 9.59 -4.87 40.99
CA SER A 397 10.29 -4.72 42.22
C SER A 397 10.72 -6.10 42.77
N ARG A 398 11.70 -6.13 43.68
CA ARG A 398 12.06 -7.38 44.37
C ARG A 398 10.83 -8.02 45.04
N ASN A 399 10.04 -7.22 45.76
CA ASN A 399 8.86 -7.70 46.48
C ASN A 399 7.80 -8.25 45.58
N ALA A 400 7.60 -7.66 44.36
CA ALA A 400 6.67 -8.16 43.38
C ALA A 400 7.16 -9.50 42.78
N LEU A 401 8.43 -9.61 42.45
CA LEU A 401 9.01 -10.85 41.92
C LEU A 401 9.03 -11.97 42.95
N GLU A 402 9.27 -11.66 44.25
CA GLU A 402 9.29 -12.63 45.35
C GLU A 402 7.97 -13.40 45.49
N LYS A 403 6.85 -12.79 45.11
CA LYS A 403 5.52 -13.44 45.17
C LYS A 403 5.29 -14.50 44.11
N ILE A 404 6.05 -14.46 43.00
CA ILE A 404 5.81 -15.31 41.83
C ILE A 404 7.06 -16.07 41.35
N HIS A 405 8.22 -15.88 41.97
CA HIS A 405 9.48 -16.48 41.49
C HIS A 405 9.42 -18.00 41.40
N THR A 406 8.84 -18.67 42.42
CA THR A 406 8.71 -20.13 42.47
C THR A 406 7.81 -20.67 41.36
N ASP A 407 6.78 -19.92 40.99
CA ASP A 407 5.89 -20.32 39.90
C ASP A 407 6.61 -20.23 38.53
N ILE A 408 7.42 -19.19 38.35
CA ILE A 408 8.24 -19.03 37.13
C ILE A 408 9.29 -20.14 37.04
N GLU A 409 9.99 -20.45 38.15
CA GLU A 409 10.97 -21.52 38.22
C GLU A 409 10.34 -22.86 37.83
N LYS A 410 9.20 -23.22 38.44
CA LYS A 410 8.47 -24.46 38.15
C LYS A 410 8.00 -24.53 36.71
N PHE A 411 7.54 -23.40 36.13
CA PHE A 411 7.09 -23.36 34.75
C PHE A 411 8.25 -23.57 33.76
N ALA A 412 9.41 -22.93 34.03
CA ALA A 412 10.61 -23.10 33.22
C ALA A 412 11.19 -24.54 33.31
N GLU A 413 11.12 -25.16 34.51
CA GLU A 413 11.53 -26.56 34.72
C GLU A 413 10.63 -27.54 33.96
N ALA A 414 9.33 -27.28 33.89
CA ALA A 414 8.37 -28.08 33.13
C ALA A 414 8.67 -28.06 31.62
N GLU A 415 9.27 -26.96 31.13
CA GLU A 415 9.75 -26.83 29.74
C GLU A 415 11.19 -27.36 29.56
N HIS A 416 11.82 -27.93 30.62
CA HIS A 416 13.21 -28.37 30.64
C HIS A 416 14.24 -27.24 30.42
N LEU A 417 13.84 -25.97 30.69
CA LEU A 417 14.67 -24.78 30.57
C LEU A 417 15.31 -24.38 31.88
N THR A 418 16.26 -25.19 32.32
CA THR A 418 16.92 -25.03 33.67
C THR A 418 17.69 -23.72 33.82
N ALA A 419 18.23 -23.14 32.74
CA ALA A 419 18.88 -21.84 32.78
C ALA A 419 17.87 -20.70 33.00
N HIS A 420 16.63 -20.82 32.47
CA HIS A 420 15.54 -19.87 32.74
C HIS A 420 15.13 -19.93 34.22
N ALA A 421 14.93 -21.12 34.78
CA ALA A 421 14.64 -21.31 36.18
C ALA A 421 15.75 -20.72 37.07
N ASN A 422 17.00 -21.04 36.75
CA ASN A 422 18.16 -20.52 37.48
C ASN A 422 18.29 -18.98 37.44
N SER A 423 17.95 -18.37 36.28
CA SER A 423 17.95 -16.90 36.16
C SER A 423 17.02 -16.22 37.17
N ILE A 424 15.91 -16.82 37.52
CA ILE A 424 14.99 -16.31 38.55
C ILE A 424 15.51 -16.65 39.95
N LYS A 425 15.90 -17.91 40.18
CA LYS A 425 16.33 -18.44 41.47
C LYS A 425 17.49 -17.67 42.10
N VAL A 426 18.53 -17.36 41.34
CA VAL A 426 19.74 -16.65 41.84
C VAL A 426 19.46 -15.24 42.38
N ARG A 427 18.31 -14.64 42.05
CA ARG A 427 17.90 -13.33 42.56
C ARG A 427 17.44 -13.36 44.00
N PHE A 428 17.17 -14.56 44.52
CA PHE A 428 16.72 -14.81 45.91
C PHE A 428 17.69 -15.69 46.70
N GLU A 429 18.78 -16.13 46.11
CA GLU A 429 19.90 -16.76 46.87
C GLU A 429 20.57 -15.75 47.78
N LYS A 430 20.98 -16.20 49.00
CA LYS A 430 21.66 -15.39 50.00
C LYS A 430 23.14 -15.27 49.71
#